data_c9dcc0b0f49bf7531dd831a9b80f646e
#
_entry.id   c9dcc0b0f49bf7531dd831a9b80f646e
#
_cell.length_a   1.000
_cell.length_b   1.000
_cell.length_c   1.000
_cell.angle_alpha   90.00
_cell.angle_beta   90.00
_cell.angle_gamma   90.00
#
_symmetry.space_group_name_H-M   'P 1'
#
loop_
_entity.id
_entity.type
_entity.pdbx_description
1 polymer ?
#
loop_
_entity_poly.entity_id
_entity_poly.type
_entity_poly.pdbx_seq_one_letter_code
_entity_poly.pdbx_strand_id
1 'polypeptide(L)'
;MERENLVASCKKLIAGWKETADEKWKKLILKKKILTEKWMKFTNVGKVFWAGIASLVIFVILFIFFQICFPELLEKSAGLWNFIILVVSAPVAFAIWHFRDENNRQQIENSRQQIENQRKDINLKEFQKLSEWVSGAHLPEIKMLDKTTQKEGLKDKGEIDGEFQLIERTTEKTEEYGKKPHAEGFDTFGKREGAVALQISAVYNLLPFFRGDYGESFRRPAFNLLKSAWQAMQQDSLKKWETENLSDDQQQAIIEELRRKAESPMGVALTHVLLSLDQKNMQLNLRDFPEMLPNICLAGMNFNLSGVDEKARNWSGLNLSGVDFRGAELNNAQFAGSILYESNLQHANLSKSKLGKARLLKGRMQYANLSQAMLEKVILSEVNLQNADLRRCYLFWEELEQVKNVNRMGSKINTDDFAYKFYPKWKAETDPEWETLTEGERIDAMKKFHDETGMYILNEREEQIIP
;
A
#
# COMPACT_ATOMS: atom_id res chain seq x y z
N MET A 1 70.85 41.66 -20.70
CA MET A 1 69.86 42.74 -20.78
C MET A 1 69.12 42.79 -22.13
N GLU A 2 69.72 42.74 -23.31
CA GLU A 2 68.99 42.79 -24.58
C GLU A 2 68.09 41.55 -24.86
N ARG A 3 68.57 40.35 -24.52
CA ARG A 3 67.82 39.11 -24.72
C ARG A 3 66.54 39.02 -23.82
N GLU A 4 66.60 39.52 -22.61
CA GLU A 4 65.49 39.53 -21.69
C GLU A 4 64.40 40.52 -22.09
N ASN A 5 64.77 41.68 -22.64
CA ASN A 5 63.86 42.65 -23.20
C ASN A 5 63.13 42.15 -24.47
N LEU A 6 63.84 41.37 -25.30
CA LEU A 6 63.23 40.75 -26.50
C LEU A 6 62.18 39.68 -26.13
N VAL A 7 62.52 38.86 -25.14
CA VAL A 7 61.63 37.83 -24.65
C VAL A 7 60.33 38.43 -23.96
N ALA A 8 60.56 39.54 -23.24
CA ALA A 8 59.42 40.26 -22.63
C ALA A 8 58.52 40.93 -23.68
N SER A 9 59.07 41.49 -24.74
CA SER A 9 58.33 42.05 -25.88
C SER A 9 57.60 40.99 -26.67
N CYS A 10 58.22 39.83 -26.94
CA CYS A 10 57.48 38.68 -27.58
C CYS A 10 56.37 38.12 -26.72
N LYS A 11 56.52 37.99 -25.40
CA LYS A 11 55.49 37.60 -24.50
C LYS A 11 54.28 38.57 -24.48
N LYS A 12 54.56 39.90 -24.52
CA LYS A 12 53.51 40.93 -24.61
C LYS A 12 52.75 40.86 -25.94
N LEU A 13 53.48 40.66 -27.07
CA LEU A 13 52.84 40.46 -28.37
C LEU A 13 51.98 39.20 -28.44
N ILE A 14 52.47 38.08 -27.90
CA ILE A 14 51.71 36.81 -27.84
C ILE A 14 50.46 36.94 -26.93
N ALA A 15 50.59 37.65 -25.81
CA ALA A 15 49.43 37.92 -24.93
C ALA A 15 48.39 38.79 -25.61
N GLY A 16 48.77 39.85 -26.30
CA GLY A 16 47.86 40.69 -27.09
C GLY A 16 47.19 39.95 -28.25
N TRP A 17 47.90 39.02 -28.89
CA TRP A 17 47.33 38.15 -29.93
C TRP A 17 46.34 37.14 -29.35
N LYS A 18 46.62 36.57 -28.20
CA LYS A 18 45.64 35.68 -27.51
C LYS A 18 44.36 36.40 -27.13
N GLU A 19 44.49 37.60 -26.60
CA GLU A 19 43.32 38.38 -26.16
C GLU A 19 42.42 38.80 -27.35
N THR A 20 43.02 39.28 -28.45
CA THR A 20 42.32 39.60 -29.69
C THR A 20 41.73 38.37 -30.39
N ALA A 21 42.40 37.22 -30.31
CA ALA A 21 41.87 35.95 -30.85
C ALA A 21 40.68 35.49 -30.02
N ASP A 22 40.74 35.55 -28.68
CA ASP A 22 39.67 35.16 -27.79
C ASP A 22 38.39 36.04 -27.96
N GLU A 23 38.58 37.36 -28.13
CA GLU A 23 37.44 38.24 -28.45
C GLU A 23 36.82 37.93 -29.80
N LYS A 24 37.63 37.67 -30.83
CA LYS A 24 37.12 37.25 -32.14
C LYS A 24 36.42 35.91 -32.07
N TRP A 25 36.93 34.95 -31.31
CA TRP A 25 36.27 33.67 -31.09
C TRP A 25 34.95 33.81 -30.33
N LYS A 26 34.87 34.61 -29.27
CA LYS A 26 33.64 34.90 -28.56
C LYS A 26 32.57 35.54 -29.47
N LYS A 27 32.99 36.50 -30.31
CA LYS A 27 32.08 37.12 -31.30
C LYS A 27 31.62 36.12 -32.37
N LEU A 28 32.47 35.19 -32.78
CA LEU A 28 32.16 34.12 -33.74
C LEU A 28 31.17 33.11 -33.13
N ILE A 29 31.39 32.69 -31.87
CA ILE A 29 30.49 31.81 -31.13
C ILE A 29 29.13 32.45 -30.94
N LEU A 30 29.05 33.73 -30.58
CA LEU A 30 27.83 34.47 -30.44
C LEU A 30 27.06 34.59 -31.77
N LYS A 31 27.78 34.92 -32.87
CA LYS A 31 27.19 34.94 -34.21
C LYS A 31 26.68 33.56 -34.64
N LYS A 32 27.43 32.48 -34.34
CA LYS A 32 27.00 31.11 -34.57
C LYS A 32 25.70 30.78 -33.81
N LYS A 33 25.62 31.17 -32.54
CA LYS A 33 24.42 30.96 -31.71
C LYS A 33 23.19 31.70 -32.27
N ILE A 34 23.36 32.96 -32.68
CA ILE A 34 22.27 33.75 -33.30
C ILE A 34 21.85 33.15 -34.65
N LEU A 35 22.80 32.67 -35.44
CA LEU A 35 22.52 32.02 -36.73
C LEU A 35 21.81 30.69 -36.54
N THR A 36 22.20 29.88 -35.54
CA THR A 36 21.52 28.62 -35.24
C THR A 36 20.10 28.86 -34.71
N GLU A 37 19.87 29.88 -33.87
CA GLU A 37 18.53 30.25 -33.40
C GLU A 37 17.61 30.74 -34.55
N LYS A 38 18.17 31.55 -35.47
CA LYS A 38 17.44 31.95 -36.68
C LYS A 38 17.15 30.76 -37.60
N TRP A 39 18.11 29.83 -37.78
CA TRP A 39 17.96 28.61 -38.58
C TRP A 39 16.87 27.70 -38.00
N MET A 40 16.80 27.57 -36.68
CA MET A 40 15.75 26.76 -36.03
C MET A 40 14.33 27.31 -36.24
N LYS A 41 14.15 28.62 -36.47
CA LYS A 41 12.87 29.25 -36.74
C LYS A 41 12.32 29.06 -38.16
N PHE A 42 13.16 28.61 -39.09
CA PHE A 42 12.68 28.34 -40.46
C PHE A 42 11.91 27.02 -40.53
N THR A 43 10.84 27.01 -41.33
CA THR A 43 10.18 25.76 -41.71
C THR A 43 11.17 24.84 -42.43
N ASN A 44 10.88 23.53 -42.43
CA ASN A 44 11.78 22.57 -43.07
C ASN A 44 11.98 22.86 -44.58
N VAL A 45 10.92 23.31 -45.27
CA VAL A 45 10.99 23.79 -46.62
C VAL A 45 11.90 25.03 -46.75
N GLY A 46 11.79 25.95 -45.82
CA GLY A 46 12.67 27.14 -45.75
C GLY A 46 14.13 26.78 -45.52
N LYS A 47 14.44 25.80 -44.69
CA LYS A 47 15.80 25.29 -44.48
C LYS A 47 16.44 24.72 -45.74
N VAL A 48 15.67 23.92 -46.53
CA VAL A 48 16.13 23.37 -47.81
C VAL A 48 16.32 24.48 -48.86
N PHE A 49 15.42 25.45 -48.88
CA PHE A 49 15.53 26.61 -49.80
C PHE A 49 16.79 27.42 -49.54
N TRP A 50 17.06 27.77 -48.26
CA TRP A 50 18.28 28.49 -47.90
C TRP A 50 19.56 27.68 -48.10
N ALA A 51 19.51 26.36 -47.93
CA ALA A 51 20.63 25.46 -48.25
C ALA A 51 20.91 25.48 -49.77
N GLY A 52 19.87 25.51 -50.60
CA GLY A 52 19.97 25.67 -52.06
C GLY A 52 20.66 27.00 -52.43
N ILE A 53 20.25 28.12 -51.82
CA ILE A 53 20.87 29.43 -52.03
C ILE A 53 22.37 29.40 -51.61
N ALA A 54 22.66 28.79 -50.43
CA ALA A 54 24.05 28.64 -49.97
C ALA A 54 24.91 27.83 -50.97
N SER A 55 24.34 26.74 -51.49
CA SER A 55 25.00 25.93 -52.54
C SER A 55 25.30 26.72 -53.79
N LEU A 56 24.39 27.56 -54.26
CA LEU A 56 24.54 28.41 -55.42
C LEU A 56 25.62 29.47 -55.21
N VAL A 57 25.64 30.09 -54.02
CA VAL A 57 26.68 31.07 -53.62
C VAL A 57 28.06 30.40 -53.56
N ILE A 58 28.18 29.22 -52.98
CA ILE A 58 29.43 28.44 -52.95
C ILE A 58 29.88 28.10 -54.37
N PHE A 59 28.99 27.70 -55.21
CA PHE A 59 29.29 27.42 -56.62
C PHE A 59 29.91 28.65 -57.33
N VAL A 60 29.24 29.79 -57.22
CA VAL A 60 29.72 31.05 -57.85
C VAL A 60 31.10 31.43 -57.31
N ILE A 61 31.31 31.35 -56.02
CA ILE A 61 32.62 31.67 -55.40
C ILE A 61 33.71 30.72 -55.87
N LEU A 62 33.45 29.41 -55.89
CA LEU A 62 34.44 28.42 -56.35
C LEU A 62 34.71 28.56 -57.84
N PHE A 63 33.67 28.80 -58.65
CA PHE A 63 33.83 29.03 -60.07
C PHE A 63 34.70 30.23 -60.40
N ILE A 64 34.43 31.38 -59.74
CA ILE A 64 35.24 32.61 -59.92
C ILE A 64 36.66 32.37 -59.41
N PHE A 65 36.86 31.71 -58.31
CA PHE A 65 38.17 31.41 -57.75
C PHE A 65 39.03 30.57 -58.69
N PHE A 66 38.44 29.46 -59.22
CA PHE A 66 39.16 28.60 -60.15
C PHE A 66 39.39 29.26 -61.51
N GLN A 67 38.45 30.10 -61.97
CA GLN A 67 38.59 30.86 -63.20
C GLN A 67 39.77 31.85 -63.12
N ILE A 68 40.01 32.48 -61.98
CA ILE A 68 41.09 33.44 -61.78
C ILE A 68 42.42 32.76 -61.46
N CYS A 69 42.43 31.74 -60.60
CA CYS A 69 43.66 31.16 -60.10
C CYS A 69 44.21 30.00 -60.93
N PHE A 70 43.30 29.23 -61.60
CA PHE A 70 43.65 27.97 -62.26
C PHE A 70 42.80 27.71 -63.53
N PRO A 71 42.83 28.56 -64.51
CA PRO A 71 41.96 28.46 -65.70
C PRO A 71 42.13 27.16 -66.48
N GLU A 72 43.37 26.69 -66.65
CA GLU A 72 43.68 25.45 -67.40
C GLU A 72 43.18 24.17 -66.70
N LEU A 73 43.10 24.19 -65.35
CA LEU A 73 42.58 23.07 -64.60
C LEU A 73 41.06 22.93 -64.73
N LEU A 74 40.34 24.04 -64.92
CA LEU A 74 38.89 24.07 -65.11
C LEU A 74 38.49 23.41 -66.45
N GLU A 75 39.30 23.57 -67.51
CA GLU A 75 39.02 23.00 -68.85
C GLU A 75 39.41 21.52 -68.96
N LYS A 76 40.47 21.07 -68.26
CA LYS A 76 41.11 19.76 -68.51
C LYS A 76 40.83 18.70 -67.45
N SER A 77 40.30 19.04 -66.25
CA SER A 77 40.17 18.10 -65.12
C SER A 77 38.74 17.76 -64.77
N ALA A 78 38.24 16.55 -65.18
CA ALA A 78 37.00 15.99 -64.75
C ALA A 78 36.93 15.78 -63.21
N GLY A 79 38.07 15.54 -62.55
CA GLY A 79 38.13 15.38 -61.09
C GLY A 79 37.81 16.66 -60.31
N LEU A 80 38.20 17.85 -60.86
CA LEU A 80 37.87 19.13 -60.27
C LEU A 80 36.35 19.42 -60.33
N TRP A 81 35.72 19.10 -61.41
CA TRP A 81 34.24 19.23 -61.54
C TRP A 81 33.51 18.36 -60.55
N ASN A 82 33.92 17.10 -60.37
CA ASN A 82 33.37 16.21 -59.38
C ASN A 82 33.52 16.74 -57.96
N PHE A 83 34.68 17.34 -57.62
CA PHE A 83 34.94 17.99 -56.35
C PHE A 83 34.02 19.21 -56.13
N ILE A 84 33.91 20.08 -57.11
CA ILE A 84 33.01 21.26 -57.06
C ILE A 84 31.56 20.81 -56.85
N ILE A 85 31.06 19.81 -57.59
CA ILE A 85 29.73 19.27 -57.43
C ILE A 85 29.52 18.72 -56.01
N LEU A 86 30.47 17.98 -55.47
CA LEU A 86 30.38 17.42 -54.13
C LEU A 86 30.30 18.53 -53.06
N VAL A 87 31.14 19.57 -53.12
CA VAL A 87 31.17 20.70 -52.18
C VAL A 87 29.87 21.54 -52.32
N VAL A 88 29.40 21.77 -53.51
CA VAL A 88 28.18 22.54 -53.79
C VAL A 88 26.91 21.80 -53.32
N SER A 89 26.87 20.47 -53.47
CA SER A 89 25.73 19.64 -53.05
C SER A 89 25.68 19.43 -51.51
N ALA A 90 26.80 19.59 -50.83
CA ALA A 90 26.90 19.32 -49.37
C ALA A 90 25.83 20.05 -48.48
N PRO A 91 25.58 21.37 -48.69
CA PRO A 91 24.55 22.07 -47.89
C PRO A 91 23.15 21.53 -48.10
N VAL A 92 22.78 21.14 -49.34
CA VAL A 92 21.48 20.58 -49.66
C VAL A 92 21.36 19.17 -49.09
N ALA A 93 22.42 18.36 -49.25
CA ALA A 93 22.45 17.00 -48.71
C ALA A 93 22.37 17.02 -47.17
N PHE A 94 23.04 17.95 -46.48
CA PHE A 94 22.97 18.16 -45.06
C PHE A 94 21.54 18.57 -44.62
N ALA A 95 20.91 19.50 -45.33
CA ALA A 95 19.55 19.93 -45.01
C ALA A 95 18.54 18.78 -45.14
N ILE A 96 18.65 17.97 -46.18
CA ILE A 96 17.80 16.79 -46.41
C ILE A 96 18.04 15.75 -45.35
N TRP A 97 19.31 15.48 -44.99
CA TRP A 97 19.65 14.54 -43.91
C TRP A 97 19.11 15.00 -42.56
N HIS A 98 19.27 16.27 -42.21
CA HIS A 98 18.77 16.84 -40.97
C HIS A 98 17.24 16.78 -40.92
N PHE A 99 16.55 17.10 -41.97
CA PHE A 99 15.08 16.99 -42.09
C PHE A 99 14.62 15.54 -41.87
N ARG A 100 15.31 14.59 -42.51
CA ARG A 100 15.00 13.16 -42.41
C ARG A 100 15.25 12.65 -40.98
N ASP A 101 16.34 13.08 -40.33
CA ASP A 101 16.65 12.73 -38.94
C ASP A 101 15.60 13.28 -37.95
N GLU A 102 15.21 14.55 -38.14
CA GLU A 102 14.15 15.17 -37.33
C GLU A 102 12.79 14.48 -37.45
N ASN A 103 12.38 14.16 -38.71
CA ASN A 103 11.16 13.40 -38.94
C ASN A 103 11.21 11.99 -38.30
N ASN A 104 12.34 11.31 -38.42
CA ASN A 104 12.50 9.98 -37.84
C ASN A 104 12.40 10.06 -36.30
N ARG A 105 13.00 11.07 -35.67
CA ARG A 105 12.87 11.29 -34.21
C ARG A 105 11.43 11.55 -33.80
N GLN A 106 10.70 12.40 -34.51
CA GLN A 106 9.29 12.66 -34.27
C GLN A 106 8.43 11.40 -34.43
N GLN A 107 8.71 10.60 -35.44
CA GLN A 107 8.00 9.34 -35.72
C GLN A 107 8.25 8.31 -34.59
N ILE A 108 9.50 8.21 -34.07
CA ILE A 108 9.85 7.35 -32.97
C ILE A 108 9.13 7.82 -31.70
N GLU A 109 9.10 9.11 -31.43
CA GLU A 109 8.42 9.66 -30.25
C GLU A 109 6.90 9.43 -30.31
N ASN A 110 6.28 9.70 -31.45
CA ASN A 110 4.86 9.42 -31.68
C ASN A 110 4.54 7.92 -31.49
N SER A 111 5.40 7.04 -32.01
CA SER A 111 5.25 5.59 -31.85
C SER A 111 5.38 5.17 -30.37
N ARG A 112 6.30 5.77 -29.62
CA ARG A 112 6.44 5.53 -28.16
C ARG A 112 5.19 5.96 -27.42
N GLN A 113 4.67 7.15 -27.70
CA GLN A 113 3.44 7.65 -27.07
C GLN A 113 2.24 6.75 -27.42
N GLN A 114 2.15 6.29 -28.66
CA GLN A 114 1.08 5.38 -29.08
C GLN A 114 1.17 4.03 -28.34
N ILE A 115 2.36 3.45 -28.22
CA ILE A 115 2.58 2.21 -27.46
C ILE A 115 2.23 2.41 -25.97
N GLU A 116 2.61 3.54 -25.39
CA GLU A 116 2.28 3.85 -23.99
C GLU A 116 0.77 3.98 -23.78
N ASN A 117 0.07 4.67 -24.69
CA ASN A 117 -1.38 4.79 -24.64
C ASN A 117 -2.07 3.43 -24.79
N GLN A 118 -1.61 2.59 -25.72
CA GLN A 118 -2.13 1.23 -25.87
C GLN A 118 -1.92 0.38 -24.61
N ARG A 119 -0.76 0.48 -23.97
CA ARG A 119 -0.51 -0.20 -22.69
C ARG A 119 -1.48 0.29 -21.61
N LYS A 120 -1.70 1.60 -21.50
CA LYS A 120 -2.67 2.17 -20.54
C LYS A 120 -4.09 1.64 -20.79
N ASP A 121 -4.51 1.55 -22.06
CA ASP A 121 -5.84 1.04 -22.41
C ASP A 121 -5.99 -0.46 -22.09
N ILE A 122 -4.97 -1.25 -22.36
CA ILE A 122 -4.96 -2.69 -22.02
C ILE A 122 -5.04 -2.86 -20.51
N ASN A 123 -4.19 -2.16 -19.76
CA ASN A 123 -4.17 -2.22 -18.29
C ASN A 123 -5.50 -1.77 -17.69
N LEU A 124 -6.13 -0.72 -18.25
CA LEU A 124 -7.44 -0.25 -17.81
C LEU A 124 -8.54 -1.30 -18.01
N LYS A 125 -8.58 -1.95 -19.18
CA LYS A 125 -9.55 -3.03 -19.46
C LYS A 125 -9.34 -4.23 -18.55
N GLU A 126 -8.09 -4.61 -18.29
CA GLU A 126 -7.75 -5.68 -17.37
C GLU A 126 -8.19 -5.33 -15.93
N PHE A 127 -7.87 -4.12 -15.48
CA PHE A 127 -8.29 -3.64 -14.15
C PHE A 127 -9.82 -3.63 -14.00
N GLN A 128 -10.55 -3.16 -15.01
CA GLN A 128 -12.02 -3.18 -15.00
C GLN A 128 -12.56 -4.60 -14.86
N LYS A 129 -12.02 -5.54 -15.64
CA LYS A 129 -12.43 -6.96 -15.60
C LYS A 129 -12.14 -7.58 -14.22
N LEU A 130 -10.96 -7.31 -13.63
CA LEU A 130 -10.61 -7.78 -12.29
C LEU A 130 -11.55 -7.16 -11.23
N SER A 131 -11.88 -5.89 -11.38
CA SER A 131 -12.82 -5.17 -10.49
C SER A 131 -14.21 -5.81 -10.50
N GLU A 132 -14.72 -6.16 -11.69
CA GLU A 132 -16.00 -6.87 -11.84
C GLU A 132 -15.97 -8.25 -11.16
N TRP A 133 -14.87 -8.98 -11.29
CA TRP A 133 -14.74 -10.30 -10.67
C TRP A 133 -14.63 -10.20 -9.14
N VAL A 134 -13.82 -9.30 -8.60
CA VAL A 134 -13.68 -9.11 -7.15
C VAL A 134 -14.99 -8.65 -6.53
N SER A 135 -15.74 -7.76 -7.19
CA SER A 135 -17.06 -7.30 -6.72
C SER A 135 -18.16 -8.37 -6.79
N GLY A 136 -17.89 -9.52 -7.42
CA GLY A 136 -18.85 -10.59 -7.58
C GLY A 136 -19.90 -10.34 -8.66
N ALA A 137 -19.72 -9.35 -9.55
CA ALA A 137 -20.66 -9.03 -10.62
C ALA A 137 -20.92 -10.21 -11.58
N HIS A 138 -20.01 -11.16 -11.66
CA HIS A 138 -20.14 -12.40 -12.44
C HIS A 138 -20.62 -13.61 -11.65
N LEU A 139 -20.89 -13.44 -10.34
CA LEU A 139 -21.47 -14.52 -9.56
C LEU A 139 -22.92 -14.78 -10.01
N PRO A 140 -23.35 -16.04 -10.12
CA PRO A 140 -24.75 -16.35 -10.38
C PRO A 140 -25.62 -15.80 -9.25
N GLU A 141 -26.74 -15.19 -9.59
CA GLU A 141 -27.73 -14.77 -8.58
C GLU A 141 -28.24 -15.99 -7.83
N ILE A 142 -28.06 -16.00 -6.52
CA ILE A 142 -28.61 -17.03 -5.63
C ILE A 142 -30.01 -16.56 -5.24
N LYS A 143 -31.03 -17.18 -5.78
CA LYS A 143 -32.40 -17.01 -5.26
C LYS A 143 -32.62 -18.01 -4.13
N MET A 144 -32.64 -17.55 -2.90
CA MET A 144 -33.16 -18.36 -1.78
C MET A 144 -34.67 -18.46 -1.92
N LEU A 145 -35.18 -19.62 -2.32
CA LEU A 145 -36.60 -19.96 -2.24
C LEU A 145 -36.83 -20.74 -0.94
N ASP A 146 -37.36 -20.06 0.06
CA ASP A 146 -37.91 -20.76 1.24
C ASP A 146 -39.18 -21.49 0.82
N LYS A 147 -39.05 -22.77 0.45
CA LYS A 147 -40.22 -23.66 0.29
C LYS A 147 -40.61 -24.20 1.66
N THR A 148 -41.61 -23.59 2.27
CA THR A 148 -42.27 -24.17 3.42
C THR A 148 -43.30 -25.17 2.88
N THR A 149 -42.99 -26.45 2.89
CA THR A 149 -43.97 -27.49 2.56
C THR A 149 -44.74 -27.79 3.83
N GLN A 150 -45.95 -27.22 3.98
CA GLN A 150 -46.91 -27.70 4.98
C GLN A 150 -47.50 -28.99 4.46
N LYS A 151 -47.16 -30.12 5.08
CA LYS A 151 -47.94 -31.35 4.94
C LYS A 151 -49.12 -31.24 5.88
N GLU A 152 -50.25 -30.72 5.40
CA GLU A 152 -51.53 -30.92 6.05
C GLU A 152 -51.94 -32.40 5.86
N GLY A 153 -51.74 -33.17 6.91
CA GLY A 153 -52.39 -34.49 6.97
C GLY A 153 -53.85 -34.30 7.20
N LEU A 154 -54.71 -34.51 6.17
CA LEU A 154 -56.15 -34.71 6.33
C LEU A 154 -56.31 -35.90 7.25
N LYS A 155 -56.77 -35.66 8.49
CA LYS A 155 -57.32 -36.71 9.35
C LYS A 155 -58.80 -36.90 8.97
N ASP A 156 -59.04 -38.05 8.45
CA ASP A 156 -60.41 -38.58 8.39
C ASP A 156 -60.94 -38.80 9.81
N LYS A 157 -62.22 -38.45 10.04
CA LYS A 157 -62.89 -38.54 11.33
C LYS A 157 -63.13 -39.99 11.70
N GLY A 158 -62.43 -40.51 12.68
CA GLY A 158 -62.69 -41.71 13.41
C GLY A 158 -62.21 -41.56 14.83
N GLU A 159 -63.13 -41.65 15.79
CA GLU A 159 -62.91 -41.52 17.23
C GLU A 159 -61.87 -42.46 17.81
N ILE A 160 -61.29 -41.98 18.93
CA ILE A 160 -60.64 -42.68 20.04
C ILE A 160 -59.13 -42.52 20.14
N ASP A 161 -58.79 -42.05 21.34
CA ASP A 161 -57.54 -41.99 22.06
C ASP A 161 -56.52 -40.81 21.77
N GLY A 162 -56.31 -40.06 22.86
CA GLY A 162 -55.48 -38.90 22.97
C GLY A 162 -53.99 -39.18 22.87
N GLU A 163 -53.42 -38.93 21.72
CA GLU A 163 -52.00 -38.68 21.52
C GLU A 163 -51.80 -37.36 20.73
N PHE A 164 -51.13 -36.40 21.38
CA PHE A 164 -50.64 -35.20 20.71
C PHE A 164 -49.50 -35.59 19.75
N GLN A 165 -49.79 -35.64 18.44
CA GLN A 165 -48.74 -35.75 17.45
C GLN A 165 -48.12 -34.38 17.20
N LEU A 166 -46.82 -34.25 17.55
CA LEU A 166 -45.97 -33.13 17.17
C LEU A 166 -45.96 -33.01 15.64
N ILE A 167 -46.35 -31.84 15.15
CA ILE A 167 -46.17 -31.48 13.74
C ILE A 167 -44.70 -31.07 13.58
N GLU A 168 -43.86 -31.95 13.05
CA GLU A 168 -42.51 -31.60 12.63
C GLU A 168 -42.59 -30.67 11.41
N ARG A 169 -42.22 -29.40 11.62
CA ARG A 169 -41.98 -28.46 10.52
C ARG A 169 -40.59 -28.69 9.96
N THR A 170 -40.49 -29.41 8.86
CA THR A 170 -39.21 -29.52 8.12
C THR A 170 -39.13 -28.34 7.18
N THR A 171 -38.17 -27.45 7.44
CA THR A 171 -37.82 -26.33 6.55
C THR A 171 -36.69 -26.78 5.64
N GLU A 172 -36.97 -27.14 4.39
CA GLU A 172 -35.96 -27.41 3.38
C GLU A 172 -35.53 -26.08 2.74
N LYS A 173 -34.29 -25.70 2.92
CA LYS A 173 -33.67 -24.59 2.18
C LYS A 173 -33.08 -25.13 0.89
N THR A 174 -33.68 -24.81 -0.24
CA THR A 174 -33.13 -25.15 -1.56
C THR A 174 -32.51 -23.92 -2.18
N GLU A 175 -31.22 -24.00 -2.46
CA GLU A 175 -30.51 -22.96 -3.21
C GLU A 175 -30.63 -23.22 -4.72
N GLU A 176 -31.41 -22.40 -5.43
CA GLU A 176 -31.51 -22.45 -6.89
C GLU A 176 -30.58 -21.39 -7.55
N TYR A 177 -29.67 -21.86 -8.39
CA TYR A 177 -28.78 -20.99 -9.15
C TYR A 177 -29.40 -20.61 -10.51
N GLY A 178 -29.82 -19.35 -10.64
CA GLY A 178 -30.31 -18.83 -11.92
C GLY A 178 -29.19 -18.65 -12.95
N LYS A 179 -29.37 -19.16 -14.17
CA LYS A 179 -28.48 -18.87 -15.29
C LYS A 179 -28.66 -17.41 -15.74
N LYS A 180 -27.58 -16.62 -15.78
CA LYS A 180 -27.57 -15.38 -16.59
C LYS A 180 -27.68 -15.78 -18.07
N PRO A 181 -28.49 -15.10 -18.91
CA PRO A 181 -28.49 -15.31 -20.35
C PRO A 181 -27.07 -15.10 -20.88
N HIS A 182 -26.53 -16.05 -21.64
CA HIS A 182 -25.19 -16.08 -22.24
C HIS A 182 -23.99 -16.52 -21.39
N ALA A 183 -24.17 -17.15 -20.22
CA ALA A 183 -23.07 -17.79 -19.52
C ALA A 183 -22.80 -19.20 -20.10
N GLU A 184 -21.67 -19.41 -20.73
CA GLU A 184 -21.20 -20.74 -21.14
C GLU A 184 -20.97 -21.62 -19.92
N GLY A 185 -21.45 -22.88 -19.98
CA GLY A 185 -21.40 -23.80 -18.86
C GLY A 185 -20.00 -24.37 -18.65
N PHE A 186 -19.41 -24.13 -17.47
CA PHE A 186 -18.25 -24.88 -16.99
C PHE A 186 -18.76 -26.12 -16.24
N ASP A 187 -18.51 -27.31 -16.79
CA ASP A 187 -19.00 -28.58 -16.24
C ASP A 187 -18.03 -29.25 -15.23
N THR A 188 -16.82 -28.67 -14.98
CA THR A 188 -15.78 -29.31 -14.18
C THR A 188 -15.73 -28.93 -12.71
N PHE A 189 -16.35 -27.80 -12.31
CA PHE A 189 -16.55 -27.38 -10.93
C PHE A 189 -17.97 -26.91 -10.73
N GLY A 190 -18.52 -27.06 -9.52
CA GLY A 190 -19.78 -26.41 -9.18
C GLY A 190 -19.71 -24.92 -9.54
N LYS A 191 -20.74 -24.34 -10.14
CA LYS A 191 -20.74 -22.94 -10.60
C LYS A 191 -20.32 -21.96 -9.51
N ARG A 192 -20.68 -22.24 -8.26
CA ARG A 192 -20.29 -21.45 -7.09
C ARG A 192 -18.80 -21.56 -6.80
N GLU A 193 -18.25 -22.76 -6.83
CA GLU A 193 -16.80 -23.00 -6.57
C GLU A 193 -15.94 -22.37 -7.65
N GLY A 194 -16.34 -22.49 -8.92
CA GLY A 194 -15.66 -21.84 -10.03
C GLY A 194 -15.70 -20.31 -9.94
N ALA A 195 -16.83 -19.74 -9.53
CA ALA A 195 -16.95 -18.29 -9.36
C ALA A 195 -16.10 -17.77 -8.20
N VAL A 196 -16.03 -18.49 -7.07
CA VAL A 196 -15.15 -18.16 -5.94
C VAL A 196 -13.69 -18.28 -6.34
N ALA A 197 -13.30 -19.32 -7.09
CA ALA A 197 -11.94 -19.47 -7.60
C ALA A 197 -11.52 -18.31 -8.53
N LEU A 198 -12.42 -17.82 -9.39
CA LEU A 198 -12.18 -16.65 -10.23
C LEU A 198 -12.01 -15.37 -9.39
N GLN A 199 -12.81 -15.19 -8.35
CA GLN A 199 -12.65 -14.04 -7.44
C GLN A 199 -11.28 -14.07 -6.74
N ILE A 200 -10.86 -15.21 -6.21
CA ILE A 200 -9.57 -15.38 -5.55
C ILE A 200 -8.44 -15.08 -6.54
N SER A 201 -8.52 -15.62 -7.76
CA SER A 201 -7.56 -15.33 -8.83
C SER A 201 -7.51 -13.84 -9.15
N ALA A 202 -8.66 -13.18 -9.23
CA ALA A 202 -8.73 -11.74 -9.48
C ALA A 202 -8.07 -10.92 -8.38
N VAL A 203 -8.23 -11.31 -7.11
CA VAL A 203 -7.57 -10.65 -5.96
C VAL A 203 -6.04 -10.73 -6.11
N TYR A 204 -5.48 -11.91 -6.41
CA TYR A 204 -4.03 -12.03 -6.63
C TYR A 204 -3.55 -11.24 -7.86
N ASN A 205 -4.33 -11.19 -8.93
CA ASN A 205 -4.01 -10.42 -10.14
C ASN A 205 -4.13 -8.89 -9.94
N LEU A 206 -4.73 -8.42 -8.85
CA LEU A 206 -4.68 -7.00 -8.47
C LEU A 206 -3.34 -6.59 -7.85
N LEU A 207 -2.50 -7.52 -7.44
CA LEU A 207 -1.22 -7.22 -6.79
C LEU A 207 -0.29 -6.31 -7.62
N PRO A 208 -0.08 -6.54 -8.94
CA PRO A 208 0.73 -5.64 -9.77
C PRO A 208 0.15 -4.21 -9.86
N PHE A 209 -1.17 -4.08 -9.90
CA PHE A 209 -1.84 -2.78 -9.87
C PHE A 209 -1.65 -2.06 -8.53
N PHE A 210 -1.78 -2.80 -7.43
CA PHE A 210 -1.59 -2.27 -6.09
C PHE A 210 -0.14 -1.86 -5.82
N ARG A 211 0.85 -2.60 -6.33
CA ARG A 211 2.28 -2.25 -6.27
C ARG A 211 2.66 -1.09 -7.18
N GLY A 212 1.89 -0.82 -8.22
CA GLY A 212 2.18 0.21 -9.21
C GLY A 212 2.99 -0.26 -10.41
N ASP A 213 3.12 -1.56 -10.65
CA ASP A 213 3.84 -2.14 -11.78
C ASP A 213 3.23 -1.69 -13.12
N TYR A 214 1.92 -1.42 -13.12
CA TYR A 214 1.15 -0.91 -14.28
C TYR A 214 0.87 0.60 -14.24
N GLY A 215 1.47 1.32 -13.29
CA GLY A 215 1.39 2.77 -13.15
C GLY A 215 0.71 3.26 -11.87
N GLU A 216 1.14 4.42 -11.39
CA GLU A 216 0.66 5.03 -10.13
C GLU A 216 -0.85 5.29 -10.11
N SER A 217 -1.47 5.56 -11.27
CA SER A 217 -2.90 5.86 -11.38
C SER A 217 -3.80 4.69 -10.94
N PHE A 218 -3.31 3.46 -11.00
CA PHE A 218 -4.06 2.26 -10.61
C PHE A 218 -3.94 1.88 -9.14
N ARG A 219 -2.91 2.34 -8.44
CA ARG A 219 -2.61 1.92 -7.07
C ARG A 219 -3.74 2.21 -6.09
N ARG A 220 -4.22 3.46 -6.06
CA ARG A 220 -5.35 3.86 -5.19
C ARG A 220 -6.65 3.13 -5.51
N PRO A 221 -7.09 3.01 -6.77
CA PRO A 221 -8.25 2.20 -7.13
C PRO A 221 -8.12 0.73 -6.70
N ALA A 222 -6.95 0.11 -6.91
CA ALA A 222 -6.68 -1.26 -6.48
C ALA A 222 -6.78 -1.40 -4.95
N PHE A 223 -6.18 -0.48 -4.19
CA PHE A 223 -6.28 -0.48 -2.73
C PHE A 223 -7.73 -0.32 -2.25
N ASN A 224 -8.49 0.61 -2.84
CA ASN A 224 -9.90 0.79 -2.49
C ASN A 224 -10.72 -0.47 -2.73
N LEU A 225 -10.50 -1.14 -3.86
CA LEU A 225 -11.18 -2.39 -4.19
C LEU A 225 -10.87 -3.51 -3.19
N LEU A 226 -9.59 -3.71 -2.85
CA LEU A 226 -9.14 -4.69 -1.87
C LEU A 226 -9.69 -4.41 -0.47
N LYS A 227 -9.63 -3.14 -0.02
CA LYS A 227 -10.19 -2.69 1.25
C LYS A 227 -11.69 -2.93 1.32
N SER A 228 -12.41 -2.57 0.26
CA SER A 228 -13.87 -2.74 0.19
C SER A 228 -14.26 -4.23 0.15
N ALA A 229 -13.49 -5.06 -0.54
CA ALA A 229 -13.70 -6.51 -0.56
C ALA A 229 -13.53 -7.14 0.83
N TRP A 230 -12.48 -6.72 1.58
CA TRP A 230 -12.29 -7.15 2.96
C TRP A 230 -13.47 -6.73 3.83
N GLN A 231 -13.85 -5.46 3.78
CA GLN A 231 -14.95 -4.92 4.58
C GLN A 231 -16.27 -5.62 4.26
N ALA A 232 -16.57 -5.84 2.98
CA ALA A 232 -17.77 -6.55 2.54
C ALA A 232 -17.83 -7.99 3.06
N MET A 233 -16.68 -8.70 3.04
CA MET A 233 -16.58 -10.07 3.59
C MET A 233 -16.90 -10.12 5.09
N GLN A 234 -16.53 -9.11 5.85
CA GLN A 234 -16.74 -9.04 7.30
C GLN A 234 -18.05 -8.36 7.72
N GLN A 235 -18.74 -7.71 6.78
CA GLN A 235 -19.86 -6.79 7.07
C GLN A 235 -20.96 -7.40 7.92
N ASP A 236 -21.38 -8.64 7.61
CA ASP A 236 -22.48 -9.28 8.35
C ASP A 236 -22.10 -9.57 9.80
N SER A 237 -20.88 -10.02 10.06
CA SER A 237 -20.37 -10.23 11.42
C SER A 237 -20.21 -8.91 12.17
N LEU A 238 -19.75 -7.85 11.48
CA LEU A 238 -19.63 -6.51 12.07
C LEU A 238 -21.00 -5.90 12.41
N LYS A 239 -22.03 -6.10 11.58
CA LYS A 239 -23.41 -5.68 11.88
C LYS A 239 -23.98 -6.38 13.10
N LYS A 240 -23.70 -7.69 13.28
CA LYS A 240 -24.09 -8.42 14.49
C LYS A 240 -23.47 -7.81 15.74
N TRP A 241 -22.22 -7.31 15.64
CA TRP A 241 -21.53 -6.65 16.75
C TRP A 241 -22.16 -5.31 17.14
N GLU A 242 -22.81 -4.61 16.23
CA GLU A 242 -23.50 -3.33 16.50
C GLU A 242 -24.83 -3.52 17.25
N THR A 243 -25.27 -4.76 17.46
CA THR A 243 -26.48 -5.06 18.23
C THR A 243 -26.26 -4.71 19.70
N GLU A 244 -27.19 -4.03 20.32
CA GLU A 244 -27.10 -3.64 21.73
C GLU A 244 -27.11 -4.87 22.67
N ASN A 245 -26.35 -4.79 23.75
CA ASN A 245 -26.34 -5.77 24.87
C ASN A 245 -25.89 -7.20 24.50
N LEU A 246 -24.85 -7.34 23.70
CA LEU A 246 -24.23 -8.65 23.45
C LEU A 246 -23.60 -9.21 24.72
N SER A 247 -23.91 -10.48 25.05
CA SER A 247 -23.19 -11.21 26.09
C SER A 247 -21.73 -11.50 25.64
N ASP A 248 -20.84 -11.81 26.57
CA ASP A 248 -19.43 -12.15 26.29
C ASP A 248 -19.34 -13.35 25.34
N ASP A 249 -20.19 -14.37 25.52
CA ASP A 249 -20.24 -15.54 24.63
C ASP A 249 -20.66 -15.16 23.20
N GLN A 250 -21.61 -14.23 23.06
CA GLN A 250 -22.04 -13.75 21.73
C GLN A 250 -20.94 -12.92 21.08
N GLN A 251 -20.25 -12.09 21.83
CA GLN A 251 -19.08 -11.35 21.32
C GLN A 251 -17.98 -12.31 20.85
N GLN A 252 -17.67 -13.31 21.65
CA GLN A 252 -16.69 -14.33 21.30
C GLN A 252 -17.08 -15.10 20.03
N ALA A 253 -18.35 -15.49 19.89
CA ALA A 253 -18.84 -16.18 18.70
C ALA A 253 -18.70 -15.32 17.42
N ILE A 254 -18.95 -14.01 17.53
CA ILE A 254 -18.76 -13.08 16.41
C ILE A 254 -17.27 -12.96 16.06
N ILE A 255 -16.38 -12.87 17.04
CA ILE A 255 -14.92 -12.84 16.83
C ILE A 255 -14.45 -14.11 16.11
N GLU A 256 -14.92 -15.26 16.51
CA GLU A 256 -14.61 -16.53 15.84
C GLU A 256 -15.12 -16.56 14.38
N GLU A 257 -16.30 -15.98 14.14
CA GLU A 257 -16.82 -15.83 12.77
C GLU A 257 -15.93 -14.90 11.94
N LEU A 258 -15.48 -13.75 12.48
CA LEU A 258 -14.54 -12.83 11.81
C LEU A 258 -13.24 -13.54 11.45
N ARG A 259 -12.63 -14.30 12.38
CA ARG A 259 -11.41 -15.06 12.16
C ARG A 259 -11.60 -16.15 11.11
N ARG A 260 -12.67 -16.93 11.21
CA ARG A 260 -12.98 -17.98 10.23
C ARG A 260 -13.13 -17.43 8.81
N LYS A 261 -13.77 -16.26 8.65
CA LYS A 261 -13.87 -15.58 7.34
C LYS A 261 -12.50 -15.12 6.84
N ALA A 262 -11.64 -14.60 7.72
CA ALA A 262 -10.27 -14.23 7.39
C ALA A 262 -9.40 -15.43 6.97
N GLU A 263 -9.64 -16.60 7.52
CA GLU A 263 -8.97 -17.87 7.17
C GLU A 263 -9.58 -18.55 5.94
N SER A 264 -10.70 -18.06 5.42
CA SER A 264 -11.24 -18.55 4.16
C SER A 264 -10.29 -18.29 2.99
N PRO A 265 -10.35 -19.06 1.90
CA PRO A 265 -9.46 -18.83 0.74
C PRO A 265 -9.49 -17.40 0.21
N MET A 266 -10.65 -16.73 0.25
CA MET A 266 -10.79 -15.32 -0.10
C MET A 266 -10.09 -14.40 0.92
N GLY A 267 -10.26 -14.64 2.22
CA GLY A 267 -9.62 -13.87 3.29
C GLY A 267 -8.09 -14.01 3.23
N VAL A 268 -7.60 -15.23 2.98
CA VAL A 268 -6.17 -15.51 2.77
C VAL A 268 -5.62 -14.72 1.59
N ALA A 269 -6.29 -14.73 0.44
CA ALA A 269 -5.85 -14.00 -0.75
C ALA A 269 -5.82 -12.48 -0.50
N LEU A 270 -6.88 -11.92 0.10
CA LEU A 270 -6.95 -10.51 0.45
C LEU A 270 -5.84 -10.12 1.45
N THR A 271 -5.57 -10.97 2.46
CA THR A 271 -4.50 -10.74 3.43
C THR A 271 -3.14 -10.70 2.76
N HIS A 272 -2.81 -11.68 1.90
CA HIS A 272 -1.55 -11.72 1.17
C HIS A 272 -1.33 -10.49 0.30
N VAL A 273 -2.38 -10.02 -0.39
CA VAL A 273 -2.25 -8.86 -1.28
C VAL A 273 -2.18 -7.55 -0.49
N LEU A 274 -3.05 -7.36 0.51
CA LEU A 274 -3.03 -6.16 1.36
C LEU A 274 -1.75 -6.02 2.16
N LEU A 275 -1.21 -7.12 2.70
CA LEU A 275 0.02 -7.15 3.48
C LEU A 275 1.27 -7.40 2.62
N SER A 276 1.18 -7.25 1.30
CA SER A 276 2.33 -7.38 0.41
C SER A 276 3.33 -6.25 0.60
N LEU A 277 4.61 -6.56 0.34
CA LEU A 277 5.70 -5.59 0.42
C LEU A 277 6.00 -4.96 -0.94
N ASP A 278 6.47 -3.71 -0.91
CA ASP A 278 7.10 -3.07 -2.06
C ASP A 278 8.42 -3.77 -2.40
N GLN A 279 8.63 -4.05 -3.69
CA GLN A 279 9.81 -4.77 -4.18
C GLN A 279 11.12 -3.98 -4.02
N LYS A 280 11.05 -2.64 -4.00
CA LYS A 280 12.24 -1.78 -3.95
C LYS A 280 12.75 -1.61 -2.52
N ASN A 281 11.84 -1.27 -1.59
CA ASN A 281 12.19 -0.90 -0.22
C ASN A 281 11.91 -2.00 0.78
N MET A 282 11.26 -3.09 0.36
CA MET A 282 10.81 -4.18 1.24
C MET A 282 9.98 -3.66 2.42
N GLN A 283 9.15 -2.66 2.17
CA GLN A 283 8.22 -2.07 3.13
C GLN A 283 6.79 -2.41 2.74
N LEU A 284 5.90 -2.37 3.73
CA LEU A 284 4.47 -2.60 3.52
C LEU A 284 3.90 -1.59 2.51
N ASN A 285 3.30 -2.08 1.42
CA ASN A 285 2.71 -1.22 0.37
C ASN A 285 1.66 -0.24 0.91
N LEU A 286 0.95 -0.60 1.98
CA LEU A 286 -0.02 0.28 2.65
C LEU A 286 0.60 1.58 3.18
N ARG A 287 1.91 1.62 3.44
CA ARG A 287 2.61 2.83 3.88
C ARG A 287 2.59 3.96 2.86
N ASP A 288 2.39 3.64 1.59
CA ASP A 288 2.30 4.62 0.51
C ASP A 288 0.94 5.34 0.47
N PHE A 289 -0.01 4.91 1.32
CA PHE A 289 -1.37 5.48 1.41
C PHE A 289 -1.71 5.95 2.82
N PRO A 290 -0.89 6.79 3.47
CA PRO A 290 -1.08 7.15 4.87
C PRO A 290 -2.43 7.83 5.15
N GLU A 291 -2.99 8.52 4.17
CA GLU A 291 -4.28 9.20 4.25
C GLU A 291 -5.49 8.23 4.19
N MET A 292 -5.29 6.99 3.76
CA MET A 292 -6.33 5.98 3.62
C MET A 292 -6.35 4.95 4.75
N LEU A 293 -5.36 5.00 5.65
CA LEU A 293 -5.24 4.11 6.79
C LEU A 293 -6.21 4.45 7.94
N PRO A 294 -6.50 5.75 8.25
CA PRO A 294 -7.50 6.06 9.26
C PRO A 294 -8.86 5.42 8.93
N ASN A 295 -9.52 4.86 9.96
CA ASN A 295 -10.80 4.15 9.85
C ASN A 295 -10.81 2.93 8.91
N ILE A 296 -9.65 2.36 8.58
CA ILE A 296 -9.60 1.12 7.81
C ILE A 296 -10.12 -0.04 8.65
N CYS A 297 -10.94 -0.90 8.04
CA CYS A 297 -11.40 -2.14 8.66
C CYS A 297 -10.44 -3.27 8.30
N LEU A 298 -9.81 -3.85 9.33
CA LEU A 298 -8.93 -5.03 9.25
C LEU A 298 -9.36 -6.07 10.31
N ALA A 299 -10.65 -6.05 10.69
CA ALA A 299 -11.20 -6.94 11.70
C ALA A 299 -11.00 -8.41 11.30
N GLY A 300 -10.57 -9.22 12.27
CA GLY A 300 -10.30 -10.65 12.09
C GLY A 300 -9.04 -10.97 11.29
N MET A 301 -8.33 -9.99 10.70
CA MET A 301 -7.17 -10.24 9.84
C MET A 301 -6.04 -10.92 10.60
N ASN A 302 -5.43 -11.94 9.97
CA ASN A 302 -4.29 -12.65 10.52
C ASN A 302 -2.98 -12.14 9.91
N PHE A 303 -2.24 -11.33 10.67
CA PHE A 303 -0.94 -10.78 10.27
C PHE A 303 0.21 -11.79 10.36
N ASN A 304 -0.05 -12.96 10.93
CA ASN A 304 0.91 -14.07 11.07
C ASN A 304 0.60 -15.22 10.11
N LEU A 305 -0.21 -14.96 9.11
CA LEU A 305 -0.57 -15.95 8.10
C LEU A 305 0.69 -16.45 7.37
N SER A 306 0.73 -17.75 7.09
CA SER A 306 1.82 -18.34 6.30
C SER A 306 1.95 -17.64 4.94
N GLY A 307 3.16 -17.24 4.57
CA GLY A 307 3.42 -16.48 3.33
C GLY A 307 3.37 -14.96 3.48
N VAL A 308 2.95 -14.42 4.64
CA VAL A 308 3.08 -12.99 4.96
C VAL A 308 4.47 -12.74 5.56
N ASP A 309 5.22 -11.82 4.95
CA ASP A 309 6.56 -11.46 5.42
C ASP A 309 6.48 -10.74 6.79
N GLU A 310 7.46 -10.99 7.67
CA GLU A 310 7.52 -10.35 8.98
C GLU A 310 7.58 -8.82 8.92
N LYS A 311 8.16 -8.26 7.87
CA LYS A 311 8.22 -6.81 7.65
C LYS A 311 6.84 -6.19 7.42
N ALA A 312 5.87 -6.97 6.94
CA ALA A 312 4.48 -6.53 6.79
C ALA A 312 3.79 -6.22 8.13
N ARG A 313 4.35 -6.71 9.25
CA ARG A 313 3.90 -6.42 10.62
C ARG A 313 4.44 -5.09 11.17
N ASN A 314 5.22 -4.33 10.39
CA ASN A 314 5.75 -3.03 10.82
C ASN A 314 4.79 -1.89 10.48
N TRP A 315 4.04 -1.43 11.47
CA TRP A 315 3.09 -0.33 11.42
C TRP A 315 3.57 0.90 12.23
N SER A 316 4.87 0.90 12.59
CA SER A 316 5.46 1.97 13.42
C SER A 316 5.33 3.34 12.76
N GLY A 317 4.94 4.34 13.56
CA GLY A 317 4.81 5.74 13.14
C GLY A 317 3.61 6.04 12.22
N LEU A 318 2.75 5.07 11.90
CA LEU A 318 1.58 5.30 11.05
C LEU A 318 0.42 5.92 11.82
N ASN A 319 -0.41 6.68 11.10
CA ASN A 319 -1.70 7.14 11.61
C ASN A 319 -2.76 6.07 11.35
N LEU A 320 -3.18 5.40 12.41
CA LEU A 320 -4.17 4.32 12.44
C LEU A 320 -5.39 4.72 13.28
N SER A 321 -5.71 6.04 13.34
CA SER A 321 -6.86 6.52 14.08
C SER A 321 -8.15 5.88 13.58
N GLY A 322 -9.01 5.42 14.49
CA GLY A 322 -10.27 4.79 14.16
C GLY A 322 -10.17 3.43 13.47
N VAL A 323 -8.97 2.85 13.36
CA VAL A 323 -8.80 1.52 12.75
C VAL A 323 -9.58 0.46 13.51
N ASP A 324 -10.19 -0.45 12.76
CA ASP A 324 -10.90 -1.60 13.32
C ASP A 324 -10.04 -2.87 13.20
N PHE A 325 -9.47 -3.29 14.32
CA PHE A 325 -8.68 -4.51 14.48
C PHE A 325 -9.38 -5.55 15.37
N ARG A 326 -10.71 -5.49 15.51
CA ARG A 326 -11.44 -6.46 16.34
C ARG A 326 -11.07 -7.90 15.96
N GLY A 327 -10.65 -8.68 16.96
CA GLY A 327 -10.27 -10.08 16.76
C GLY A 327 -9.08 -10.35 15.88
N ALA A 328 -8.32 -9.32 15.44
CA ALA A 328 -7.17 -9.49 14.58
C ALA A 328 -6.01 -10.20 15.30
N GLU A 329 -5.23 -11.01 14.55
CA GLU A 329 -4.02 -11.66 15.02
C GLU A 329 -2.80 -10.77 14.74
N LEU A 330 -2.40 -9.96 15.75
CA LEU A 330 -1.36 -8.94 15.68
C LEU A 330 -0.12 -9.29 16.54
N ASN A 331 0.03 -10.56 16.92
CA ASN A 331 1.17 -10.97 17.72
C ASN A 331 2.50 -10.67 17.00
N ASN A 332 3.49 -10.18 17.74
CA ASN A 332 4.77 -9.68 17.25
C ASN A 332 4.68 -8.45 16.31
N ALA A 333 3.52 -7.79 16.16
CA ALA A 333 3.40 -6.59 15.34
C ALA A 333 4.12 -5.39 15.96
N GLN A 334 4.59 -4.47 15.12
CA GLN A 334 5.34 -3.29 15.53
C GLN A 334 4.47 -2.05 15.30
N PHE A 335 4.08 -1.40 16.40
CA PHE A 335 3.28 -0.17 16.43
C PHE A 335 4.01 0.99 17.13
N ALA A 336 5.35 0.90 17.26
CA ALA A 336 6.10 1.90 17.98
C ALA A 336 5.86 3.31 17.43
N GLY A 337 5.40 4.24 18.29
CA GLY A 337 5.10 5.62 17.91
C GLY A 337 3.89 5.80 16.96
N SER A 338 3.09 4.78 16.70
CA SER A 338 1.86 4.90 15.88
C SER A 338 0.77 5.68 16.61
N ILE A 339 -0.15 6.26 15.84
CA ILE A 339 -1.32 6.96 16.34
C ILE A 339 -2.52 6.01 16.20
N LEU A 340 -3.04 5.53 17.34
CA LEU A 340 -4.16 4.59 17.46
C LEU A 340 -5.35 5.24 18.19
N TYR A 341 -5.59 6.52 17.95
CA TYR A 341 -6.70 7.28 18.52
C TYR A 341 -8.04 6.65 18.12
N GLU A 342 -8.91 6.40 19.13
CA GLU A 342 -10.24 5.79 18.93
C GLU A 342 -10.22 4.44 18.18
N SER A 343 -9.08 3.75 18.14
CA SER A 343 -8.96 2.44 17.50
C SER A 343 -9.76 1.37 18.24
N ASN A 344 -10.24 0.39 17.50
CA ASN A 344 -10.94 -0.77 18.06
C ASN A 344 -10.06 -2.02 17.98
N LEU A 345 -9.53 -2.43 19.13
CA LEU A 345 -8.65 -3.59 19.31
C LEU A 345 -9.28 -4.66 20.21
N GLN A 346 -10.63 -4.66 20.33
CA GLN A 346 -11.35 -5.63 21.15
C GLN A 346 -11.05 -7.05 20.68
N HIS A 347 -10.74 -7.95 21.64
CA HIS A 347 -10.38 -9.35 21.38
C HIS A 347 -9.19 -9.54 20.42
N ALA A 348 -8.41 -8.48 20.11
CA ALA A 348 -7.20 -8.62 19.30
C ALA A 348 -6.09 -9.34 20.06
N ASN A 349 -5.31 -10.15 19.36
CA ASN A 349 -4.11 -10.76 19.89
C ASN A 349 -2.89 -9.86 19.62
N LEU A 350 -2.46 -9.10 20.60
CA LEU A 350 -1.30 -8.19 20.57
C LEU A 350 -0.11 -8.77 21.36
N SER A 351 -0.11 -10.07 21.65
CA SER A 351 0.98 -10.68 22.41
C SER A 351 2.34 -10.43 21.77
N LYS A 352 3.34 -10.09 22.59
CA LYS A 352 4.71 -9.77 22.13
C LYS A 352 4.80 -8.59 21.13
N SER A 353 3.74 -7.81 20.96
CA SER A 353 3.77 -6.63 20.09
C SER A 353 4.59 -5.48 20.70
N LYS A 354 5.09 -4.58 19.82
CA LYS A 354 5.87 -3.41 20.24
C LYS A 354 5.02 -2.15 20.10
N LEU A 355 4.46 -1.67 21.20
CA LEU A 355 3.59 -0.48 21.28
C LEU A 355 4.30 0.72 21.93
N GLY A 356 5.61 0.64 22.16
CA GLY A 356 6.36 1.72 22.82
C GLY A 356 6.10 3.08 22.19
N LYS A 357 5.75 4.10 23.00
CA LYS A 357 5.40 5.45 22.54
C LYS A 357 4.16 5.54 21.63
N ALA A 358 3.38 4.49 21.47
CA ALA A 358 2.11 4.54 20.73
C ALA A 358 1.08 5.41 21.47
N ARG A 359 0.18 6.04 20.72
CA ARG A 359 -0.90 6.88 21.25
C ARG A 359 -2.23 6.15 21.08
N LEU A 360 -2.72 5.54 22.17
CA LEU A 360 -3.94 4.73 22.21
C LEU A 360 -5.16 5.49 22.78
N LEU A 361 -5.10 6.80 22.84
CA LEU A 361 -6.15 7.65 23.43
C LEU A 361 -7.55 7.21 22.96
N LYS A 362 -8.47 6.95 23.91
CA LYS A 362 -9.84 6.47 23.67
C LYS A 362 -9.93 5.12 22.93
N GLY A 363 -8.86 4.35 22.90
CA GLY A 363 -8.85 3.02 22.27
C GLY A 363 -9.72 2.01 23.02
N ARG A 364 -10.31 1.08 22.28
CA ARG A 364 -11.09 -0.04 22.84
C ARG A 364 -10.24 -1.29 22.78
N MET A 365 -9.85 -1.83 23.93
CA MET A 365 -8.96 -3.00 24.05
C MET A 365 -9.54 -4.06 24.99
N GLN A 366 -10.87 -4.08 25.16
CA GLN A 366 -11.50 -5.07 26.00
C GLN A 366 -11.18 -6.48 25.48
N TYR A 367 -10.85 -7.38 26.40
CA TYR A 367 -10.48 -8.77 26.10
C TYR A 367 -9.25 -8.90 25.16
N ALA A 368 -8.48 -7.84 24.93
CA ALA A 368 -7.25 -7.93 24.13
C ALA A 368 -6.18 -8.73 24.88
N ASN A 369 -5.45 -9.57 24.16
CA ASN A 369 -4.26 -10.24 24.68
C ASN A 369 -3.02 -9.36 24.43
N LEU A 370 -2.53 -8.72 25.49
CA LEU A 370 -1.31 -7.91 25.52
C LEU A 370 -0.14 -8.62 26.21
N SER A 371 -0.25 -9.92 26.46
CA SER A 371 0.79 -10.66 27.16
C SER A 371 2.15 -10.50 26.49
N GLN A 372 3.18 -10.19 27.30
CA GLN A 372 4.55 -9.95 26.83
C GLN A 372 4.68 -8.76 25.84
N ALA A 373 3.67 -7.89 25.70
CA ALA A 373 3.75 -6.69 24.87
C ALA A 373 4.66 -5.62 25.49
N MET A 374 5.31 -4.83 24.65
CA MET A 374 6.16 -3.71 25.06
C MET A 374 5.32 -2.43 25.00
N LEU A 375 4.93 -1.91 26.18
CA LEU A 375 4.04 -0.74 26.35
C LEU A 375 4.77 0.48 26.93
N GLU A 376 6.11 0.48 26.89
CA GLU A 376 6.93 1.56 27.45
C GLU A 376 6.56 2.93 26.87
N LYS A 377 6.25 3.89 27.75
CA LYS A 377 5.87 5.27 27.38
C LYS A 377 4.66 5.36 26.47
N VAL A 378 3.77 4.38 26.53
CA VAL A 378 2.49 4.41 25.80
C VAL A 378 1.54 5.43 26.44
N ILE A 379 0.71 6.07 25.61
CA ILE A 379 -0.36 6.95 26.11
C ILE A 379 -1.66 6.16 26.12
N LEU A 380 -2.18 5.86 27.34
CA LEU A 380 -3.37 5.06 27.59
C LEU A 380 -4.58 5.88 28.08
N SER A 381 -4.56 7.19 27.98
CA SER A 381 -5.64 8.05 28.46
C SER A 381 -6.98 7.64 27.83
N GLU A 382 -8.00 7.43 28.65
CA GLU A 382 -9.35 7.01 28.27
C GLU A 382 -9.42 5.68 27.50
N VAL A 383 -8.38 4.85 27.53
CA VAL A 383 -8.39 3.50 26.94
C VAL A 383 -9.28 2.58 27.80
N ASN A 384 -10.03 1.68 27.12
CA ASN A 384 -10.77 0.62 27.81
C ASN A 384 -9.99 -0.70 27.72
N LEU A 385 -9.47 -1.17 28.85
CA LEU A 385 -8.69 -2.41 29.03
C LEU A 385 -9.48 -3.49 29.78
N GLN A 386 -10.79 -3.37 29.92
CA GLN A 386 -11.59 -4.36 30.66
C GLN A 386 -11.30 -5.78 30.17
N ASN A 387 -11.03 -6.69 31.11
CA ASN A 387 -10.72 -8.08 30.84
C ASN A 387 -9.48 -8.30 29.92
N ALA A 388 -8.63 -7.30 29.71
CA ALA A 388 -7.41 -7.47 28.93
C ALA A 388 -6.36 -8.31 29.67
N ASP A 389 -5.57 -9.07 28.91
CA ASP A 389 -4.45 -9.84 29.45
C ASP A 389 -3.16 -9.01 29.39
N LEU A 390 -2.71 -8.50 30.53
CA LEU A 390 -1.50 -7.67 30.69
C LEU A 390 -0.32 -8.46 31.29
N ARG A 391 -0.38 -9.78 31.37
CA ARG A 391 0.66 -10.59 32.00
C ARG A 391 2.00 -10.47 31.28
N ARG A 392 3.06 -10.27 32.07
CA ARG A 392 4.45 -10.19 31.60
C ARG A 392 4.68 -9.07 30.56
N CYS A 393 3.78 -8.07 30.47
CA CYS A 393 3.99 -6.92 29.60
C CYS A 393 5.01 -5.93 30.19
N TYR A 394 5.67 -5.14 29.33
CA TYR A 394 6.49 -4.01 29.75
C TYR A 394 5.61 -2.77 29.92
N LEU A 395 4.89 -2.73 31.04
CA LEU A 395 3.98 -1.67 31.45
C LEU A 395 4.29 -1.36 32.93
N PHE A 396 4.35 -0.09 33.26
CA PHE A 396 4.53 0.37 34.65
C PHE A 396 3.25 0.99 35.17
N TRP A 397 3.20 1.21 36.50
CA TRP A 397 1.99 1.77 37.12
C TRP A 397 1.64 3.16 36.60
N GLU A 398 2.64 3.98 36.31
CA GLU A 398 2.48 5.35 35.82
C GLU A 398 1.72 5.43 34.49
N GLU A 399 1.90 4.46 33.59
CA GLU A 399 1.11 4.37 32.35
C GLU A 399 -0.30 3.83 32.62
N LEU A 400 -0.42 2.85 33.51
CA LEU A 400 -1.71 2.24 33.82
C LEU A 400 -2.62 3.16 34.65
N GLU A 401 -2.04 4.03 35.51
CA GLU A 401 -2.78 5.02 36.28
C GLU A 401 -3.59 5.99 35.41
N GLN A 402 -3.17 6.22 34.18
CA GLN A 402 -3.91 7.02 33.18
C GLN A 402 -5.26 6.40 32.84
N VAL A 403 -5.44 5.08 33.06
CA VAL A 403 -6.67 4.34 32.77
C VAL A 403 -7.60 4.40 33.98
N LYS A 404 -8.84 4.83 33.81
CA LYS A 404 -9.84 4.83 34.87
C LYS A 404 -10.07 3.42 35.40
N ASN A 405 -10.34 3.27 36.72
CA ASN A 405 -10.57 1.98 37.37
C ASN A 405 -11.62 1.13 36.60
N VAL A 406 -12.77 1.71 36.25
CA VAL A 406 -13.83 1.02 35.50
C VAL A 406 -13.35 0.46 34.18
N ASN A 407 -12.38 1.10 33.54
CA ASN A 407 -11.85 0.72 32.24
C ASN A 407 -10.71 -0.31 32.32
N ARG A 408 -10.27 -0.71 33.53
CA ARG A 408 -9.26 -1.76 33.73
C ARG A 408 -9.79 -2.95 34.56
N MET A 409 -11.07 -2.91 34.97
CA MET A 409 -11.70 -4.00 35.69
C MET A 409 -11.56 -5.32 34.94
N GLY A 410 -11.28 -6.39 35.69
CA GLY A 410 -11.13 -7.73 35.08
C GLY A 410 -9.83 -7.94 34.31
N SER A 411 -8.99 -6.92 34.11
CA SER A 411 -7.70 -7.12 33.46
C SER A 411 -6.76 -7.97 34.34
N LYS A 412 -5.86 -8.73 33.70
CA LYS A 412 -5.07 -9.78 34.34
C LYS A 412 -3.60 -9.40 34.35
N ILE A 413 -2.95 -9.49 35.51
CA ILE A 413 -1.51 -9.36 35.70
C ILE A 413 -0.98 -10.60 36.43
N ASN A 414 0.32 -10.87 36.33
CA ASN A 414 0.93 -11.92 37.12
C ASN A 414 1.54 -11.37 38.42
N THR A 415 1.84 -12.25 39.38
CA THR A 415 2.38 -11.91 40.70
C THR A 415 3.67 -11.11 40.60
N ASP A 416 4.58 -11.48 39.69
CA ASP A 416 5.85 -10.78 39.55
C ASP A 416 5.67 -9.36 39.03
N ASP A 417 4.78 -9.13 38.06
CA ASP A 417 4.46 -7.78 37.57
C ASP A 417 3.85 -6.94 38.70
N PHE A 418 2.97 -7.52 39.54
CA PHE A 418 2.44 -6.84 40.69
C PHE A 418 3.56 -6.48 41.66
N ALA A 419 4.36 -7.45 42.09
CA ALA A 419 5.40 -7.28 43.11
C ALA A 419 6.45 -6.23 42.70
N TYR A 420 6.94 -6.27 41.47
CA TYR A 420 8.11 -5.49 41.05
C TYR A 420 7.78 -4.25 40.22
N LYS A 421 6.61 -4.18 39.59
CA LYS A 421 6.25 -3.05 38.73
C LYS A 421 5.12 -2.18 39.28
N PHE A 422 4.12 -2.79 39.93
CA PHE A 422 2.93 -2.07 40.37
C PHE A 422 2.97 -1.73 41.85
N TYR A 423 3.26 -2.70 42.71
CA TYR A 423 3.26 -2.50 44.17
C TYR A 423 4.17 -1.36 44.64
N PRO A 424 5.43 -1.21 44.19
CA PRO A 424 6.32 -0.15 44.66
C PRO A 424 5.82 1.26 44.36
N LYS A 425 4.99 1.44 43.36
CA LYS A 425 4.44 2.74 42.94
C LYS A 425 2.99 2.96 43.39
N TRP A 426 2.25 1.87 43.55
CA TRP A 426 0.86 1.93 44.01
C TRP A 426 0.75 2.06 45.52
N LYS A 427 1.65 1.41 46.30
CA LYS A 427 1.68 1.47 47.76
C LYS A 427 1.82 2.90 48.29
N ALA A 428 1.31 3.17 49.48
CA ALA A 428 1.58 4.41 50.16
C ALA A 428 3.06 4.51 50.56
N GLU A 429 3.59 5.73 50.72
CA GLU A 429 4.99 5.94 51.16
C GLU A 429 5.34 5.27 52.48
N THR A 430 4.33 5.09 53.37
CA THR A 430 4.49 4.44 54.66
C THR A 430 4.39 2.93 54.63
N ASP A 431 3.96 2.34 53.52
CA ASP A 431 3.82 0.90 53.39
C ASP A 431 5.21 0.23 53.20
N PRO A 432 5.41 -0.98 53.78
CA PRO A 432 6.69 -1.68 53.69
C PRO A 432 7.03 -2.10 52.28
N GLU A 433 8.31 -2.37 51.99
CA GLU A 433 8.76 -2.93 50.73
C GLU A 433 8.27 -4.37 50.54
N TRP A 434 7.99 -4.77 49.30
CA TRP A 434 7.43 -6.10 48.97
C TRP A 434 8.23 -7.27 49.52
N GLU A 435 9.56 -7.17 49.48
CA GLU A 435 10.48 -8.22 49.95
C GLU A 435 10.42 -8.41 51.49
N THR A 436 10.02 -7.39 52.20
CA THR A 436 9.94 -7.40 53.67
C THR A 436 8.62 -7.93 54.21
N LEU A 437 7.60 -8.06 53.31
CA LEU A 437 6.28 -8.56 53.69
C LEU A 437 6.30 -10.07 53.92
N THR A 438 5.57 -10.50 54.92
CA THR A 438 5.21 -11.91 55.13
C THR A 438 4.24 -12.38 54.03
N GLU A 439 4.09 -13.68 53.89
CA GLU A 439 3.17 -14.25 52.86
C GLU A 439 1.70 -13.77 53.07
N GLY A 440 1.26 -13.68 54.36
CA GLY A 440 -0.05 -13.15 54.70
C GLY A 440 -0.23 -11.70 54.30
N GLU A 441 0.74 -10.84 54.61
CA GLU A 441 0.73 -9.42 54.22
C GLU A 441 0.79 -9.20 52.71
N ARG A 442 1.49 -10.08 51.98
CA ARG A 442 1.49 -10.06 50.49
C ARG A 442 0.11 -10.37 49.92
N ILE A 443 -0.57 -11.36 50.48
CA ILE A 443 -1.94 -11.71 50.10
C ILE A 443 -2.90 -10.54 50.36
N ASP A 444 -2.77 -9.91 51.56
CA ASP A 444 -3.62 -8.76 51.93
C ASP A 444 -3.35 -7.55 51.02
N ALA A 445 -2.09 -7.29 50.66
CA ALA A 445 -1.74 -6.24 49.71
C ALA A 445 -2.33 -6.52 48.30
N MET A 446 -2.27 -7.76 47.85
CA MET A 446 -2.88 -8.15 46.57
C MET A 446 -4.41 -8.03 46.62
N LYS A 447 -5.09 -8.38 47.71
CA LYS A 447 -6.52 -8.19 47.88
C LYS A 447 -6.90 -6.71 47.84
N LYS A 448 -6.20 -5.87 48.62
CA LYS A 448 -6.41 -4.42 48.61
C LYS A 448 -6.25 -3.83 47.19
N PHE A 449 -5.21 -4.25 46.48
CA PHE A 449 -5.02 -3.82 45.08
C PHE A 449 -6.17 -4.24 44.18
N HIS A 450 -6.64 -5.49 44.30
CA HIS A 450 -7.80 -5.98 43.57
C HIS A 450 -9.06 -5.16 43.86
N ASP A 451 -9.35 -4.93 45.18
CA ASP A 451 -10.52 -4.18 45.62
C ASP A 451 -10.51 -2.74 45.09
N GLU A 452 -9.35 -2.11 45.03
CA GLU A 452 -9.21 -0.74 44.55
C GLU A 452 -9.20 -0.61 43.05
N THR A 453 -8.68 -1.60 42.32
CA THR A 453 -8.42 -1.50 40.87
C THR A 453 -9.34 -2.37 40.05
N GLY A 454 -9.93 -3.42 40.63
CA GLY A 454 -10.69 -4.45 39.90
C GLY A 454 -9.85 -5.38 39.05
N MET A 455 -8.52 -5.34 39.17
CA MET A 455 -7.60 -6.19 38.39
C MET A 455 -7.34 -7.52 39.09
N TYR A 456 -7.24 -8.60 38.31
CA TYR A 456 -6.93 -9.94 38.83
C TYR A 456 -5.43 -10.21 38.80
N ILE A 457 -4.90 -10.76 39.90
CA ILE A 457 -3.52 -11.21 40.01
C ILE A 457 -3.53 -12.75 39.94
N LEU A 458 -2.81 -13.28 38.93
CA LEU A 458 -2.72 -14.69 38.65
C LEU A 458 -1.37 -15.25 39.08
N ASN A 459 -1.37 -16.51 39.57
CA ASN A 459 -0.13 -17.23 39.85
C ASN A 459 0.54 -17.75 38.57
N GLU A 460 1.67 -18.43 38.68
CA GLU A 460 2.38 -19.04 37.52
C GLU A 460 1.58 -20.11 36.81
N ARG A 461 0.58 -20.71 37.48
CA ARG A 461 -0.34 -21.70 36.88
C ARG A 461 -1.59 -21.08 36.25
N GLU A 462 -1.60 -19.74 36.15
CA GLU A 462 -2.73 -18.97 35.63
C GLU A 462 -4.01 -19.06 36.47
N GLU A 463 -3.89 -19.51 37.73
CA GLU A 463 -4.98 -19.55 38.68
C GLU A 463 -5.10 -18.19 39.37
N GLN A 464 -6.31 -17.74 39.63
CA GLN A 464 -6.57 -16.51 40.40
C GLN A 464 -6.18 -16.73 41.83
N ILE A 465 -5.30 -15.87 42.38
CA ILE A 465 -4.84 -15.96 43.75
C ILE A 465 -5.90 -15.46 44.75
N ILE A 466 -6.74 -14.54 44.27
CA ILE A 466 -7.78 -13.90 45.08
C ILE A 466 -9.14 -14.25 44.47
N PRO A 467 -10.07 -14.82 45.29
CA PRO A 467 -11.37 -15.23 44.80
C PRO A 467 -12.25 -14.07 44.31
#